data_86683f5557280e5361436bee71a6f333
#
_entry.id   86683f5557280e5361436bee71a6f333
#
_cell.length_a   1.000
_cell.length_b   1.000
_cell.length_c   1.000
_cell.angle_alpha   90.00
_cell.angle_beta   90.00
_cell.angle_gamma   90.00
#
_symmetry.space_group_name_H-M   'P 1'
#
loop_
_entity.id
_entity.type
_entity.pdbx_description
1 polymer ?
#
loop_
_entity_poly.entity_id
_entity_poly.type
_entity_poly.pdbx_seq_one_letter_code
_entity_poly.pdbx_strand_id
1 'polypeptide(L)'
;MKDTSLSLQFDRPPTKADYRRYQALVADIGRHLELAGRALYRLGAALKTIRDERLYRCGGYATFQDFCANELGLAREYIYRTIQAYDLLCGLLAAGVSQVELPSTERVCRELGSIPTELRVKVWKQARRLAEKQGQPPDGRCVKEAAAQVIGSPEIKERQARELLQKFESVARSLQVGLAPDSLSENERARLKATLDSIGNAVIALQKQL
;
A
#
# COMPACT_ATOMS: atom_id res chain seq x y z
N MET A 1 32.53 -23.62 -12.24
CA MET A 1 31.74 -22.50 -11.68
C MET A 1 32.68 -21.31 -11.59
N LYS A 2 32.52 -20.32 -12.47
CA LYS A 2 33.39 -19.14 -12.49
C LYS A 2 32.79 -18.08 -11.56
N ASP A 3 33.53 -17.79 -10.49
CA ASP A 3 33.25 -16.70 -9.57
C ASP A 3 33.43 -15.38 -10.32
N THR A 4 32.31 -14.74 -10.67
CA THR A 4 32.31 -13.40 -11.24
C THR A 4 32.15 -12.41 -10.11
N SER A 5 33.19 -12.29 -9.26
CA SER A 5 33.32 -11.14 -8.39
C SER A 5 33.62 -9.94 -9.30
N LEU A 6 32.62 -9.09 -9.52
CA LEU A 6 32.81 -7.74 -10.06
C LEU A 6 33.69 -6.96 -9.08
N SER A 7 35.02 -7.10 -9.23
CA SER A 7 35.96 -6.19 -8.59
C SER A 7 35.74 -4.81 -9.24
N LEU A 8 35.09 -3.90 -8.50
CA LEU A 8 35.08 -2.48 -8.83
C LEU A 8 36.54 -2.00 -8.84
N GLN A 9 37.18 -2.03 -10.00
CA GLN A 9 38.50 -1.46 -10.19
C GLN A 9 38.35 0.07 -10.15
N PHE A 10 38.67 0.64 -9.00
CA PHE A 10 39.01 2.05 -8.94
C PHE A 10 40.37 2.22 -9.63
N ASP A 11 40.50 3.13 -10.58
CA ASP A 11 41.78 3.45 -11.22
C ASP A 11 42.85 3.91 -10.20
N ARG A 12 42.42 4.29 -9.02
CA ARG A 12 43.24 4.61 -7.83
C ARG A 12 42.46 4.36 -6.54
N PRO A 13 43.14 4.06 -5.41
CA PRO A 13 42.45 3.93 -4.12
C PRO A 13 41.77 5.24 -3.73
N PRO A 14 40.54 5.19 -3.15
CA PRO A 14 39.79 6.37 -2.72
C PRO A 14 40.57 7.18 -1.68
N THR A 15 40.64 8.50 -1.88
CA THR A 15 41.27 9.42 -0.94
C THR A 15 40.29 9.87 0.15
N LYS A 16 40.80 10.51 1.22
CA LYS A 16 39.94 11.15 2.23
C LYS A 16 38.98 12.21 1.62
N ALA A 17 39.43 12.89 0.57
CA ALA A 17 38.59 13.87 -0.15
C ALA A 17 37.45 13.18 -0.90
N ASP A 18 37.71 12.01 -1.51
CA ASP A 18 36.68 11.23 -2.20
C ASP A 18 35.62 10.73 -1.20
N TYR A 19 36.01 10.27 -0.01
CA TYR A 19 35.09 9.88 1.05
C TYR A 19 34.25 11.04 1.56
N ARG A 20 34.82 12.24 1.76
CA ARG A 20 34.07 13.44 2.16
C ARG A 20 33.03 13.84 1.11
N ARG A 21 33.45 13.82 -0.17
CA ARG A 21 32.57 14.10 -1.30
C ARG A 21 31.41 13.09 -1.39
N TYR A 22 31.71 11.82 -1.24
CA TYR A 22 30.72 10.74 -1.19
C TYR A 22 29.70 10.99 -0.09
N GLN A 23 30.13 11.23 1.15
CA GLN A 23 29.24 11.50 2.28
C GLN A 23 28.36 12.72 2.05
N ALA A 24 28.92 13.80 1.48
CA ALA A 24 28.16 15.01 1.15
C ALA A 24 27.06 14.72 0.10
N LEU A 25 27.40 13.95 -0.95
CA LEU A 25 26.43 13.57 -1.98
C LEU A 25 25.34 12.65 -1.45
N VAL A 26 25.66 11.70 -0.56
CA VAL A 26 24.68 10.82 0.07
C VAL A 26 23.71 11.64 0.95
N ALA A 27 24.22 12.59 1.72
CA ALA A 27 23.39 13.49 2.52
C ALA A 27 22.50 14.38 1.63
N ASP A 28 23.03 14.84 0.50
CA ASP A 28 22.28 15.66 -0.47
C ASP A 28 21.15 14.86 -1.12
N ILE A 29 21.42 13.63 -1.53
CA ILE A 29 20.40 12.69 -2.04
C ILE A 29 19.29 12.51 -1.00
N GLY A 30 19.64 12.29 0.27
CA GLY A 30 18.65 12.16 1.35
C GLY A 30 17.70 13.36 1.44
N ARG A 31 18.25 14.58 1.40
CA ARG A 31 17.45 15.82 1.39
C ARG A 31 16.50 15.92 0.19
N HIS A 32 16.97 15.56 -1.00
CA HIS A 32 16.13 15.59 -2.20
C HIS A 32 15.02 14.54 -2.19
N LEU A 33 15.26 13.36 -1.60
CA LEU A 33 14.22 12.35 -1.41
C LEU A 33 13.12 12.84 -0.45
N GLU A 34 13.48 13.52 0.64
CA GLU A 34 12.50 14.15 1.55
C GLU A 34 11.68 15.23 0.83
N LEU A 35 12.34 16.08 0.04
CA LEU A 35 11.66 17.11 -0.75
C LEU A 35 10.67 16.49 -1.76
N ALA A 36 11.06 15.39 -2.41
CA ALA A 36 10.19 14.66 -3.35
C ALA A 36 8.95 14.10 -2.62
N GLY A 37 9.11 13.53 -1.44
CA GLY A 37 7.99 13.04 -0.63
C GLY A 37 7.02 14.17 -0.22
N ARG A 38 7.57 15.32 0.19
CA ARG A 38 6.76 16.51 0.51
C ARG A 38 6.03 17.06 -0.71
N ALA A 39 6.69 17.05 -1.88
CA ALA A 39 6.09 17.48 -3.14
C ALA A 39 4.92 16.58 -3.54
N LEU A 40 5.08 15.25 -3.44
CA LEU A 40 4.01 14.28 -3.70
C LEU A 40 2.81 14.52 -2.78
N TYR A 41 3.04 14.70 -1.49
CA TYR A 41 1.99 15.00 -0.51
C TYR A 41 1.22 16.29 -0.87
N ARG A 42 1.94 17.39 -1.13
CA ARG A 42 1.33 18.69 -1.46
C ARG A 42 0.56 18.66 -2.77
N LEU A 43 1.11 18.00 -3.80
CA LEU A 43 0.45 17.84 -5.09
C LEU A 43 -0.85 17.03 -4.93
N GLY A 44 -0.80 15.91 -4.22
CA GLY A 44 -1.98 15.09 -3.96
C GLY A 44 -3.06 15.84 -3.17
N ALA A 45 -2.66 16.62 -2.14
CA ALA A 45 -3.56 17.46 -1.38
C ALA A 45 -4.28 18.48 -2.27
N ALA A 46 -3.52 19.23 -3.09
CA ALA A 46 -4.07 20.24 -3.98
C ALA A 46 -5.04 19.62 -5.02
N LEU A 47 -4.64 18.53 -5.67
CA LEU A 47 -5.48 17.83 -6.63
C LEU A 47 -6.77 17.31 -5.99
N LYS A 48 -6.68 16.74 -4.80
CA LYS A 48 -7.85 16.26 -4.06
C LYS A 48 -8.79 17.40 -3.70
N THR A 49 -8.28 18.51 -3.16
CA THR A 49 -9.08 19.69 -2.83
C THR A 49 -9.79 20.25 -4.06
N ILE A 50 -9.08 20.46 -5.17
CA ILE A 50 -9.68 20.96 -6.42
C ILE A 50 -10.78 20.01 -6.91
N ARG A 51 -10.60 18.70 -6.80
CA ARG A 51 -11.60 17.71 -7.20
C ARG A 51 -12.81 17.71 -6.29
N ASP A 52 -12.60 17.60 -4.98
CA ASP A 52 -13.66 17.35 -3.99
C ASP A 52 -14.52 18.62 -3.79
N GLU A 53 -13.91 19.81 -3.80
CA GLU A 53 -14.59 21.10 -3.73
C GLU A 53 -15.06 21.62 -5.11
N ARG A 54 -14.78 20.88 -6.19
CA ARG A 54 -15.14 21.25 -7.58
C ARG A 54 -14.58 22.61 -8.03
N LEU A 55 -13.43 23.01 -7.51
CA LEU A 55 -12.80 24.30 -7.81
C LEU A 55 -12.36 24.43 -9.28
N TYR A 56 -12.20 23.33 -10.00
CA TYR A 56 -11.95 23.33 -11.45
C TYR A 56 -13.01 24.10 -12.24
N ARG A 57 -14.24 24.27 -11.70
CA ARG A 57 -15.30 25.09 -12.31
C ARG A 57 -14.98 26.57 -12.33
N CYS A 58 -14.18 27.07 -11.38
CA CYS A 58 -13.72 28.46 -11.35
C CYS A 58 -12.82 28.76 -12.57
N GLY A 59 -12.14 27.75 -13.10
CA GLY A 59 -11.35 27.85 -14.34
C GLY A 59 -12.17 27.62 -15.63
N GLY A 60 -13.50 27.47 -15.52
CA GLY A 60 -14.37 27.26 -16.67
C GLY A 60 -14.45 25.82 -17.16
N TYR A 61 -13.88 24.85 -16.43
CA TYR A 61 -13.89 23.44 -16.83
C TYR A 61 -15.18 22.73 -16.40
N ALA A 62 -15.75 21.93 -17.30
CA ALA A 62 -16.94 21.15 -17.00
C ALA A 62 -16.64 19.96 -16.08
N THR A 63 -15.47 19.35 -16.23
CA THR A 63 -15.04 18.18 -15.46
C THR A 63 -13.65 18.37 -14.88
N PHE A 64 -13.36 17.65 -13.78
CA PHE A 64 -12.03 17.61 -13.21
C PHE A 64 -11.00 17.02 -14.18
N GLN A 65 -11.42 16.11 -15.06
CA GLN A 65 -10.54 15.52 -16.07
C GLN A 65 -10.12 16.55 -17.13
N ASP A 66 -11.07 17.37 -17.61
CA ASP A 66 -10.77 18.44 -18.57
C ASP A 66 -9.79 19.46 -17.98
N PHE A 67 -10.00 19.85 -16.72
CA PHE A 67 -9.05 20.69 -15.99
C PHE A 67 -7.65 20.06 -15.95
N CYS A 68 -7.55 18.80 -15.56
CA CYS A 68 -6.26 18.12 -15.46
C CYS A 68 -5.54 17.99 -16.81
N ALA A 69 -6.27 17.68 -17.86
CA ALA A 69 -5.70 17.53 -19.20
C ALA A 69 -5.30 18.89 -19.81
N ASN A 70 -6.15 19.89 -19.72
CA ASN A 70 -5.97 21.15 -20.45
C ASN A 70 -5.17 22.20 -19.64
N GLU A 71 -5.37 22.27 -18.32
CA GLU A 71 -4.67 23.23 -17.48
C GLU A 71 -3.31 22.72 -17.01
N LEU A 72 -3.25 21.43 -16.61
CA LEU A 72 -2.05 20.85 -16.02
C LEU A 72 -1.23 20.00 -17.00
N GLY A 73 -1.80 19.60 -18.14
CA GLY A 73 -1.12 18.69 -19.08
C GLY A 73 -0.83 17.30 -18.50
N LEU A 74 -1.56 16.88 -17.46
CA LEU A 74 -1.32 15.65 -16.73
C LEU A 74 -2.27 14.52 -17.16
N ALA A 75 -1.72 13.33 -17.33
CA ALA A 75 -2.51 12.14 -17.63
C ALA A 75 -3.42 11.76 -16.46
N ARG A 76 -4.64 11.32 -16.77
CA ARG A 76 -5.67 10.92 -15.80
C ARG A 76 -5.14 9.92 -14.78
N GLU A 77 -4.47 8.87 -15.25
CA GLU A 77 -3.93 7.81 -14.40
C GLU A 77 -2.92 8.35 -13.37
N TYR A 78 -2.07 9.27 -13.80
CA TYR A 78 -1.08 9.90 -12.93
C TYR A 78 -1.77 10.69 -11.81
N ILE A 79 -2.80 11.46 -12.14
CA ILE A 79 -3.55 12.29 -11.18
C ILE A 79 -4.23 11.42 -10.13
N TYR A 80 -4.97 10.38 -10.55
CA TYR A 80 -5.67 9.51 -9.62
C TYR A 80 -4.69 8.74 -8.72
N ARG A 81 -3.55 8.26 -9.26
CA ARG A 81 -2.48 7.64 -8.47
C ARG A 81 -1.89 8.61 -7.45
N THR A 82 -1.71 9.87 -7.84
CA THR A 82 -1.19 10.90 -6.93
C THR A 82 -2.17 11.18 -5.79
N ILE A 83 -3.47 11.25 -6.07
CA ILE A 83 -4.50 11.40 -5.03
C ILE A 83 -4.54 10.17 -4.12
N GLN A 84 -4.49 8.97 -4.68
CA GLN A 84 -4.44 7.73 -3.89
C GLN A 84 -3.17 7.67 -3.01
N ALA A 85 -2.02 8.10 -3.54
CA ALA A 85 -0.80 8.20 -2.75
C ALA A 85 -0.98 9.19 -1.58
N TYR A 86 -1.58 10.35 -1.80
CA TYR A 86 -1.89 11.31 -0.74
C TYR A 86 -2.80 10.71 0.33
N ASP A 87 -3.89 10.04 -0.05
CA ASP A 87 -4.80 9.39 0.90
C ASP A 87 -4.07 8.34 1.76
N LEU A 88 -3.17 7.57 1.16
CA LEU A 88 -2.32 6.61 1.88
C LEU A 88 -1.36 7.31 2.84
N LEU A 89 -0.70 8.40 2.41
CA LEU A 89 0.20 9.17 3.26
C LEU A 89 -0.53 9.77 4.47
N CYS A 90 -1.75 10.29 4.27
CA CYS A 90 -2.61 10.75 5.36
C CYS A 90 -2.95 9.62 6.33
N GLY A 91 -3.27 8.42 5.82
CA GLY A 91 -3.52 7.24 6.66
C GLY A 91 -2.31 6.82 7.49
N LEU A 92 -1.11 6.87 6.93
CA LEU A 92 0.14 6.58 7.66
C LEU A 92 0.42 7.63 8.75
N LEU A 93 0.22 8.93 8.46
CA LEU A 93 0.35 10.01 9.44
C LEU A 93 -0.63 9.84 10.59
N ALA A 94 -1.91 9.57 10.30
CA ALA A 94 -2.94 9.33 11.30
C ALA A 94 -2.62 8.11 12.19
N ALA A 95 -1.90 7.13 11.63
CA ALA A 95 -1.44 5.95 12.37
C ALA A 95 -0.08 6.16 13.09
N GLY A 96 0.41 7.42 13.18
CA GLY A 96 1.59 7.80 13.96
C GLY A 96 2.93 7.59 13.26
N VAL A 97 2.94 7.43 11.93
CA VAL A 97 4.20 7.48 11.16
C VAL A 97 4.63 8.94 11.03
N SER A 98 5.89 9.24 11.36
CA SER A 98 6.39 10.62 11.29
C SER A 98 6.52 11.11 9.84
N GLN A 99 6.39 12.40 9.63
CA GLN A 99 6.42 13.00 8.29
C GLN A 99 7.73 12.71 7.53
N VAL A 100 8.86 12.66 8.23
CA VAL A 100 10.18 12.35 7.64
C VAL A 100 10.33 10.87 7.25
N GLU A 101 9.46 10.03 7.77
CA GLU A 101 9.47 8.59 7.52
C GLU A 101 8.45 8.16 6.45
N LEU A 102 7.72 9.10 5.88
CA LEU A 102 6.72 8.80 4.84
C LEU A 102 7.37 8.28 3.56
N PRO A 103 6.65 7.45 2.79
CA PRO A 103 7.06 7.09 1.43
C PRO A 103 7.33 8.34 0.57
N SER A 104 8.45 8.34 -0.17
CA SER A 104 8.86 9.47 -1.00
C SER A 104 8.40 9.37 -2.46
N THR A 105 7.86 8.23 -2.89
CA THR A 105 7.48 7.99 -4.28
C THR A 105 6.07 7.41 -4.41
N GLU A 106 5.38 7.77 -5.51
CA GLU A 106 4.06 7.21 -5.84
C GLU A 106 4.10 5.68 -5.95
N ARG A 107 5.18 5.13 -6.53
CA ARG A 107 5.34 3.69 -6.68
C ARG A 107 5.32 2.96 -5.35
N VAL A 108 6.04 3.46 -4.34
CA VAL A 108 6.04 2.88 -2.99
C VAL A 108 4.65 3.00 -2.36
N CYS A 109 3.97 4.14 -2.53
CA CYS A 109 2.60 4.33 -2.06
C CYS A 109 1.64 3.32 -2.72
N ARG A 110 1.78 3.06 -4.01
CA ARG A 110 0.95 2.10 -4.74
C ARG A 110 1.14 0.67 -4.24
N GLU A 111 2.38 0.24 -4.02
CA GLU A 111 2.65 -1.09 -3.45
C GLU A 111 2.08 -1.22 -2.04
N LEU A 112 2.22 -0.19 -1.19
CA LEU A 112 1.58 -0.17 0.13
C LEU A 112 0.05 -0.10 0.06
N GLY A 113 -0.49 0.54 -0.97
CA GLY A 113 -1.94 0.65 -1.20
C GLY A 113 -2.61 -0.70 -1.42
N SER A 114 -1.90 -1.69 -1.99
CA SER A 114 -2.38 -3.06 -2.17
C SER A 114 -2.43 -3.88 -0.87
N ILE A 115 -1.81 -3.38 0.21
CA ILE A 115 -1.77 -4.05 1.50
C ILE A 115 -3.02 -3.68 2.33
N PRO A 116 -3.62 -4.62 3.07
CA PRO A 116 -4.70 -4.31 4.02
C PRO A 116 -4.32 -3.16 4.96
N THR A 117 -5.25 -2.24 5.19
CA THR A 117 -4.99 -0.96 5.89
C THR A 117 -4.35 -1.18 7.26
N GLU A 118 -4.80 -2.18 7.99
CA GLU A 118 -4.33 -2.55 9.33
C GLU A 118 -2.88 -3.07 9.35
N LEU A 119 -2.36 -3.53 8.21
CA LEU A 119 -0.99 -4.04 8.08
C LEU A 119 -0.02 -3.02 7.48
N ARG A 120 -0.52 -1.95 6.86
CA ARG A 120 0.31 -0.98 6.11
C ARG A 120 1.45 -0.40 6.95
N VAL A 121 1.15 0.00 8.18
CA VAL A 121 2.17 0.57 9.08
C VAL A 121 3.23 -0.48 9.44
N LYS A 122 2.81 -1.71 9.74
CA LYS A 122 3.74 -2.80 10.10
C LYS A 122 4.62 -3.16 8.90
N VAL A 123 4.03 -3.27 7.71
CA VAL A 123 4.75 -3.54 6.46
C VAL A 123 5.70 -2.39 6.14
N TRP A 124 5.27 -1.14 6.26
CA TRP A 124 6.13 0.01 5.99
C TRP A 124 7.33 0.09 6.93
N LYS A 125 7.13 -0.09 8.23
CA LYS A 125 8.23 -0.15 9.20
C LYS A 125 9.22 -1.28 8.87
N GLN A 126 8.73 -2.45 8.46
CA GLN A 126 9.58 -3.57 8.05
C GLN A 126 10.32 -3.27 6.75
N ALA A 127 9.67 -2.68 5.74
CA ALA A 127 10.30 -2.27 4.49
C ALA A 127 11.44 -1.28 4.71
N ARG A 128 11.26 -0.31 5.61
CA ARG A 128 12.33 0.62 5.99
C ARG A 128 13.51 -0.08 6.64
N ARG A 129 13.27 -1.03 7.54
CA ARG A 129 14.35 -1.84 8.17
C ARG A 129 15.13 -2.67 7.14
N LEU A 130 14.44 -3.23 6.15
CA LEU A 130 15.09 -3.97 5.06
C LEU A 130 15.96 -3.06 4.21
N ALA A 131 15.43 -1.89 3.84
CA ALA A 131 16.14 -0.88 3.08
C ALA A 131 17.39 -0.36 3.82
N GLU A 132 17.26 -0.09 5.11
CA GLU A 132 18.37 0.36 5.98
C GLU A 132 19.50 -0.68 6.02
N LYS A 133 19.18 -1.98 6.17
CA LYS A 133 20.17 -3.07 6.11
C LYS A 133 20.89 -3.15 4.76
N GLN A 134 20.24 -2.74 3.68
CA GLN A 134 20.80 -2.72 2.34
C GLN A 134 21.53 -1.39 2.02
N GLY A 135 21.50 -0.41 2.94
CA GLY A 135 22.05 0.92 2.71
C GLY A 135 21.36 1.72 1.60
N GLN A 136 20.08 1.44 1.35
CA GLN A 136 19.31 2.03 0.25
C GLN A 136 18.00 2.66 0.76
N PRO A 137 17.44 3.66 0.06
CA PRO A 137 16.10 4.14 0.38
C PRO A 137 15.05 3.04 0.10
N PRO A 138 13.95 3.00 0.88
CA PRO A 138 12.89 2.03 0.69
C PRO A 138 12.26 2.14 -0.70
N ASP A 139 12.25 1.04 -1.44
CA ASP A 139 11.65 0.92 -2.76
C ASP A 139 10.46 -0.07 -2.77
N GLY A 140 9.82 -0.23 -3.94
CA GLY A 140 8.69 -1.15 -4.08
C GLY A 140 9.06 -2.61 -3.84
N ARG A 141 10.33 -3.01 -4.02
CA ARG A 141 10.80 -4.38 -3.72
C ARG A 141 10.86 -4.62 -2.22
N CYS A 142 11.40 -3.66 -1.48
CA CYS A 142 11.42 -3.70 -0.02
C CYS A 142 10.01 -3.83 0.55
N VAL A 143 9.01 -3.13 -0.04
CA VAL A 143 7.60 -3.24 0.38
C VAL A 143 7.04 -4.63 0.11
N LYS A 144 7.29 -5.21 -1.06
CA LYS A 144 6.82 -6.58 -1.41
C LYS A 144 7.45 -7.63 -0.50
N GLU A 145 8.75 -7.54 -0.26
CA GLU A 145 9.46 -8.45 0.63
C GLU A 145 8.94 -8.33 2.07
N ALA A 146 8.79 -7.10 2.57
CA ALA A 146 8.23 -6.84 3.88
C ALA A 146 6.79 -7.37 4.01
N ALA A 147 5.97 -7.20 2.97
CA ALA A 147 4.61 -7.72 2.94
C ALA A 147 4.59 -9.25 3.04
N ALA A 148 5.44 -9.94 2.29
CA ALA A 148 5.55 -11.39 2.36
C ALA A 148 5.95 -11.86 3.77
N GLN A 149 6.91 -11.19 4.41
CA GLN A 149 7.35 -11.50 5.77
C GLN A 149 6.23 -11.23 6.80
N VAL A 150 5.56 -10.09 6.71
CA VAL A 150 4.52 -9.69 7.67
C VAL A 150 3.25 -10.52 7.50
N ILE A 151 2.74 -10.68 6.29
CA ILE A 151 1.50 -11.43 6.00
C ILE A 151 1.72 -12.93 6.22
N GLY A 152 2.91 -13.42 5.89
CA GLY A 152 3.30 -14.81 6.08
C GLY A 152 3.58 -15.19 7.54
N SER A 153 3.63 -14.22 8.48
CA SER A 153 3.91 -14.52 9.88
C SER A 153 2.80 -15.36 10.52
N PRO A 154 3.15 -16.35 11.37
CA PRO A 154 2.16 -17.22 12.02
C PRO A 154 1.08 -16.43 12.79
N GLU A 155 1.48 -15.36 13.49
CA GLU A 155 0.58 -14.50 14.27
C GLU A 155 -0.51 -13.81 13.41
N ILE A 156 -0.13 -13.37 12.21
CA ILE A 156 -1.11 -12.74 11.29
C ILE A 156 -2.06 -13.78 10.70
N LYS A 157 -1.53 -14.95 10.33
CA LYS A 157 -2.36 -16.06 9.83
C LYS A 157 -3.37 -16.51 10.89
N GLU A 158 -2.94 -16.67 12.13
CA GLU A 158 -3.79 -17.07 13.24
C GLU A 158 -4.86 -16.00 13.54
N ARG A 159 -4.48 -14.72 13.54
CA ARG A 159 -5.43 -13.61 13.70
C ARG A 159 -6.48 -13.60 12.59
N GLN A 160 -6.06 -13.71 11.32
CA GLN A 160 -6.97 -13.77 10.19
C GLN A 160 -7.93 -14.96 10.27
N ALA A 161 -7.42 -16.13 10.69
CA ALA A 161 -8.26 -17.31 10.92
C ALA A 161 -9.30 -17.08 12.02
N ARG A 162 -8.93 -16.45 13.14
CA ARG A 162 -9.87 -16.10 14.22
C ARG A 162 -10.92 -15.08 13.75
N GLU A 163 -10.55 -14.06 13.01
CA GLU A 163 -11.47 -13.05 12.45
C GLU A 163 -12.46 -13.68 11.45
N LEU A 164 -12.00 -14.62 10.63
CA LEU A 164 -12.87 -15.41 9.75
C LEU A 164 -13.85 -16.25 10.55
N LEU A 165 -13.38 -16.99 11.55
CA LEU A 165 -14.21 -17.78 12.45
C LEU A 165 -15.32 -16.94 13.09
N GLN A 166 -15.00 -15.78 13.65
CA GLN A 166 -15.98 -14.87 14.25
C GLN A 166 -17.03 -14.39 13.24
N LYS A 167 -16.60 -14.08 12.01
CA LYS A 167 -17.54 -13.72 10.94
C LYS A 167 -18.47 -14.88 10.59
N PHE A 168 -17.94 -16.09 10.47
CA PHE A 168 -18.77 -17.30 10.23
C PHE A 168 -19.75 -17.55 11.35
N GLU A 169 -19.35 -17.47 12.61
CA GLU A 169 -20.24 -17.63 13.77
C GLU A 169 -21.33 -16.55 13.81
N SER A 170 -20.99 -15.30 13.43
CA SER A 170 -21.97 -14.22 13.35
C SER A 170 -23.01 -14.49 12.27
N VAL A 171 -22.58 -14.92 11.08
CA VAL A 171 -23.47 -15.28 9.96
C VAL A 171 -24.32 -16.48 10.34
N ALA A 172 -23.74 -17.51 10.93
CA ALA A 172 -24.47 -18.71 11.37
C ALA A 172 -25.55 -18.37 12.40
N ARG A 173 -25.23 -17.50 13.37
CA ARG A 173 -26.24 -17.03 14.36
C ARG A 173 -27.35 -16.22 13.67
N SER A 174 -27.04 -15.34 12.74
CA SER A 174 -28.03 -14.57 11.98
C SER A 174 -28.96 -15.47 11.16
N LEU A 175 -28.42 -16.54 10.58
CA LEU A 175 -29.18 -17.53 9.84
C LEU A 175 -30.11 -18.36 10.77
N GLN A 176 -29.68 -18.67 11.99
CA GLN A 176 -30.51 -19.38 12.98
C GLN A 176 -31.68 -18.54 13.51
N VAL A 177 -31.49 -17.22 13.63
CA VAL A 177 -32.48 -16.30 14.23
C VAL A 177 -33.47 -15.73 13.21
N GLY A 178 -33.11 -15.66 11.93
CA GLY A 178 -33.80 -14.81 10.94
C GLY A 178 -34.47 -15.49 9.76
N LEU A 179 -34.36 -16.82 9.59
CA LEU A 179 -34.88 -17.47 8.38
C LEU A 179 -35.98 -18.49 8.72
N ALA A 180 -37.23 -18.04 8.66
CA ALA A 180 -38.29 -18.95 8.30
C ALA A 180 -38.06 -19.37 6.82
N PRO A 181 -37.80 -20.65 6.54
CA PRO A 181 -37.47 -21.10 5.16
C PRO A 181 -38.55 -20.75 4.14
N ASP A 182 -39.78 -20.52 4.61
CA ASP A 182 -40.95 -20.27 3.79
C ASP A 182 -41.07 -18.82 3.29
N SER A 183 -40.24 -17.90 3.79
CA SER A 183 -40.27 -16.48 3.39
C SER A 183 -39.33 -16.14 2.22
N LEU A 184 -38.51 -17.07 1.76
CA LEU A 184 -37.54 -16.86 0.67
C LEU A 184 -38.09 -17.32 -0.68
N SER A 185 -37.91 -16.52 -1.71
CA SER A 185 -38.17 -16.92 -3.10
C SER A 185 -37.24 -18.05 -3.53
N GLU A 186 -37.65 -18.81 -4.56
CA GLU A 186 -36.88 -19.95 -5.06
C GLU A 186 -35.46 -19.57 -5.50
N ASN A 187 -35.30 -18.39 -6.06
CA ASN A 187 -34.00 -17.83 -6.48
C ASN A 187 -33.10 -17.46 -5.27
N GLU A 188 -33.68 -16.93 -4.21
CA GLU A 188 -32.95 -16.62 -2.97
C GLU A 188 -32.53 -17.88 -2.24
N ARG A 189 -33.38 -18.95 -2.22
CA ARG A 189 -33.03 -20.26 -1.67
C ARG A 189 -31.87 -20.90 -2.45
N ALA A 190 -31.87 -20.82 -3.78
CA ALA A 190 -30.79 -21.35 -4.61
C ALA A 190 -29.47 -20.61 -4.35
N ARG A 191 -29.49 -19.27 -4.24
CA ARG A 191 -28.32 -18.45 -3.91
C ARG A 191 -27.79 -18.75 -2.51
N LEU A 192 -28.67 -18.89 -1.52
CA LEU A 192 -28.29 -19.21 -0.14
C LEU A 192 -27.63 -20.59 -0.09
N LYS A 193 -28.21 -21.60 -0.78
CA LYS A 193 -27.65 -22.94 -0.85
C LYS A 193 -26.25 -22.94 -1.47
N ALA A 194 -26.07 -22.27 -2.61
CA ALA A 194 -24.76 -22.16 -3.28
C ALA A 194 -23.71 -21.48 -2.38
N THR A 195 -24.12 -20.46 -1.59
CA THR A 195 -23.24 -19.77 -0.65
C THR A 195 -22.84 -20.69 0.51
N LEU A 196 -23.78 -21.43 1.07
CA LEU A 196 -23.54 -22.41 2.15
C LEU A 196 -22.63 -23.55 1.70
N ASP A 197 -22.83 -24.07 0.49
CA ASP A 197 -21.98 -25.10 -0.09
C ASP A 197 -20.54 -24.57 -0.32
N SER A 198 -20.38 -23.34 -0.78
CA SER A 198 -19.08 -22.68 -0.93
C SER A 198 -18.36 -22.51 0.41
N ILE A 199 -19.10 -22.09 1.45
CA ILE A 199 -18.58 -21.96 2.82
C ILE A 199 -18.16 -23.32 3.37
N GLY A 200 -19.00 -24.34 3.21
CA GLY A 200 -18.72 -25.71 3.65
C GLY A 200 -17.44 -26.27 3.03
N ASN A 201 -17.26 -26.08 1.72
CA ASN A 201 -16.05 -26.49 1.01
C ASN A 201 -14.79 -25.73 1.50
N ALA A 202 -14.90 -24.44 1.78
CA ALA A 202 -13.79 -23.67 2.34
C ALA A 202 -13.40 -24.12 3.74
N VAL A 203 -14.37 -24.44 4.60
CA VAL A 203 -14.12 -24.97 5.95
C VAL A 203 -13.45 -26.35 5.90
N ILE A 204 -13.91 -27.25 5.01
CA ILE A 204 -13.29 -28.57 4.82
C ILE A 204 -11.84 -28.43 4.29
N ALA A 205 -11.59 -27.50 3.39
CA ALA A 205 -10.25 -27.23 2.89
C ALA A 205 -9.31 -26.71 3.99
N LEU A 206 -9.80 -25.84 4.87
CA LEU A 206 -9.04 -25.33 6.04
C LEU A 206 -8.78 -26.43 7.08
N GLN A 207 -9.74 -27.31 7.36
CA GLN A 207 -9.57 -28.44 8.29
C GLN A 207 -8.51 -29.44 7.85
N LYS A 208 -8.29 -29.59 6.53
CA LYS A 208 -7.22 -30.45 5.98
C LYS A 208 -5.83 -29.84 6.07
N GLN A 209 -5.71 -28.55 6.41
CA GLN A 209 -4.45 -27.82 6.54
C GLN A 209 -4.02 -27.62 8.01
N LEU A 210 -4.90 -27.98 8.96
CA LEU A 210 -4.64 -28.04 10.40
C LEU A 210 -4.25 -29.42 10.84
#